data_db4e8ee14cacd9491cf332cd11e735dd
#
_entry.id   db4e8ee14cacd9491cf332cd11e735dd
#
_cell.length_a   1.000
_cell.length_b   1.000
_cell.length_c   1.000
_cell.angle_alpha   90.00
_cell.angle_beta   90.00
_cell.angle_gamma   90.00
#
_symmetry.space_group_name_H-M   'P 1'
#
loop_
_entity.id
_entity.type
_entity.pdbx_description
1 polymer ?
#
loop_
_entity_poly.entity_id
_entity_poly.type
_entity_poly.pdbx_seq_one_letter_code
_entity_poly.pdbx_strand_id
1 'polypeptide(L)'
;NLARASRGFHADEANSTGVAAEYRRLLDMLADKHELRLRVIPDIFSGASAGGINAVFLAQAVYSGRSLEPLTELWLNNADIDRLTAEDARMGWRFAKLWAQPLANFVLRRPGNLVSESVAPETREEVREKVSKLVRGRWFQPPFSGEAMSKMLLDALEAMDGALADGPLLPPGHPIDLYVPTTDFHGYLSTLRLHS
;
A
#
# COMPACT_ATOMS: atom_id res chain seq x y z
N ASN A 1 -7.51 -12.38 7.41
CA ASN A 1 -8.05 -13.15 8.54
C ASN A 1 -9.44 -13.73 8.23
N LEU A 2 -10.45 -12.93 7.85
CA LEU A 2 -11.81 -13.42 7.57
C LEU A 2 -11.85 -14.46 6.43
N ALA A 3 -11.17 -14.20 5.31
CA ALA A 3 -11.08 -15.16 4.20
C ALA A 3 -10.43 -16.48 4.63
N ARG A 4 -9.35 -16.40 5.44
CA ARG A 4 -8.68 -17.58 6.01
C ARG A 4 -9.60 -18.36 6.94
N ALA A 5 -10.30 -17.67 7.85
CA ALA A 5 -11.27 -18.28 8.76
C ALA A 5 -12.42 -18.97 7.99
N SER A 6 -12.96 -18.31 6.94
CA SER A 6 -14.03 -18.89 6.13
C SER A 6 -13.56 -20.09 5.29
N ARG A 7 -12.31 -20.09 4.80
CA ARG A 7 -11.73 -21.27 4.17
C ARG A 7 -11.64 -22.44 5.15
N GLY A 8 -11.06 -22.23 6.32
CA GLY A 8 -10.96 -23.24 7.36
C GLY A 8 -12.32 -23.76 7.85
N PHE A 9 -13.34 -22.88 7.92
CA PHE A 9 -14.71 -23.25 8.24
C PHE A 9 -15.30 -24.26 7.25
N HIS A 10 -15.06 -24.05 5.94
CA HIS A 10 -15.55 -24.95 4.90
C HIS A 10 -14.72 -26.23 4.72
N ALA A 11 -13.45 -26.20 5.17
CA ALA A 11 -12.54 -27.34 5.11
C ALA A 11 -12.55 -28.18 6.42
N ASP A 12 -13.40 -27.84 7.39
CA ASP A 12 -13.42 -28.45 8.75
C ASP A 12 -12.06 -28.41 9.46
N GLU A 13 -11.22 -27.41 9.14
CA GLU A 13 -9.94 -27.22 9.83
C GLU A 13 -10.17 -26.76 11.29
N ALA A 14 -9.71 -27.55 12.24
CA ALA A 14 -10.00 -27.31 13.67
C ALA A 14 -9.20 -26.13 14.28
N ASN A 15 -8.09 -25.70 13.66
CA ASN A 15 -7.12 -24.81 14.29
C ASN A 15 -7.05 -23.44 13.63
N SER A 16 -7.91 -22.54 14.10
CA SER A 16 -7.74 -21.09 13.86
C SER A 16 -7.19 -20.44 15.14
N THR A 17 -6.19 -19.57 15.02
CA THR A 17 -5.61 -18.80 16.13
C THR A 17 -5.78 -17.30 15.95
N GLY A 18 -5.66 -16.52 17.03
CA GLY A 18 -5.72 -15.07 17.00
C GLY A 18 -7.04 -14.56 16.41
N VAL A 19 -6.94 -13.50 15.59
CA VAL A 19 -8.11 -12.84 14.96
C VAL A 19 -8.92 -13.78 14.05
N ALA A 20 -8.26 -14.76 13.42
CA ALA A 20 -8.95 -15.74 12.60
C ALA A 20 -9.87 -16.63 13.41
N ALA A 21 -9.52 -16.95 14.68
CA ALA A 21 -10.36 -17.70 15.57
C ALA A 21 -11.66 -16.97 15.93
N GLU A 22 -11.61 -15.64 16.12
CA GLU A 22 -12.81 -14.85 16.40
C GLU A 22 -13.76 -14.81 15.19
N TYR A 23 -13.21 -14.67 13.98
CA TYR A 23 -14.03 -14.80 12.76
C TYR A 23 -14.61 -16.21 12.60
N ARG A 24 -13.87 -17.25 12.98
CA ARG A 24 -14.39 -18.63 12.96
C ARG A 24 -15.58 -18.78 13.90
N ARG A 25 -15.50 -18.30 15.14
CA ARG A 25 -16.64 -18.30 16.08
C ARG A 25 -17.87 -17.60 15.53
N LEU A 26 -17.67 -16.48 14.84
CA LEU A 26 -18.76 -15.76 14.17
C LEU A 26 -19.42 -16.61 13.09
N LEU A 27 -18.62 -17.29 12.26
CA LEU A 27 -19.12 -18.16 11.20
C LEU A 27 -19.87 -19.37 11.76
N ASP A 28 -19.34 -19.99 12.82
CA ASP A 28 -20.00 -21.09 13.55
C ASP A 28 -21.36 -20.62 14.13
N MET A 29 -21.40 -19.45 14.77
CA MET A 29 -22.62 -18.88 15.31
C MET A 29 -23.66 -18.58 14.22
N LEU A 30 -23.26 -18.10 13.04
CA LEU A 30 -24.15 -17.87 11.91
C LEU A 30 -24.71 -19.19 11.37
N ALA A 31 -23.89 -20.22 11.29
CA ALA A 31 -24.32 -21.54 10.87
C ALA A 31 -25.33 -22.16 11.87
N ASP A 32 -25.06 -22.07 13.17
CA ASP A 32 -25.88 -22.69 14.21
C ASP A 32 -27.21 -21.97 14.42
N LYS A 33 -27.21 -20.63 14.43
CA LYS A 33 -28.42 -19.84 14.75
C LYS A 33 -29.25 -19.48 13.54
N HIS A 34 -28.62 -19.38 12.38
CA HIS A 34 -29.27 -18.84 11.17
C HIS A 34 -29.19 -19.79 9.96
N GLU A 35 -28.62 -20.99 10.16
CA GLU A 35 -28.41 -21.96 9.08
C GLU A 35 -27.64 -21.38 7.88
N LEU A 36 -26.79 -20.35 8.13
CA LEU A 36 -26.08 -19.59 7.11
C LEU A 36 -24.60 -19.96 7.08
N ARG A 37 -24.16 -20.63 6.00
CA ARG A 37 -22.75 -20.97 5.76
C ARG A 37 -22.14 -20.00 4.76
N LEU A 38 -21.29 -19.10 5.22
CA LEU A 38 -20.65 -18.08 4.41
C LEU A 38 -19.23 -18.49 4.01
N ARG A 39 -18.91 -18.32 2.73
CA ARG A 39 -17.54 -18.35 2.20
C ARG A 39 -17.16 -16.94 1.72
N VAL A 40 -16.07 -16.41 2.24
CA VAL A 40 -15.52 -15.11 1.81
C VAL A 40 -14.42 -15.37 0.80
N ILE A 41 -14.62 -14.89 -0.41
CA ILE A 41 -13.71 -15.05 -1.54
C ILE A 41 -13.28 -13.65 -2.01
N PRO A 42 -12.10 -13.15 -1.56
CA PRO A 42 -11.55 -11.90 -2.06
C PRO A 42 -10.84 -12.17 -3.38
N ASP A 43 -11.48 -11.87 -4.48
CA ASP A 43 -11.04 -12.17 -5.84
C ASP A 43 -10.87 -10.92 -6.72
N ILE A 44 -11.38 -9.76 -6.27
CA ILE A 44 -11.26 -8.50 -7.01
C ILE A 44 -10.51 -7.49 -6.14
N PHE A 45 -9.38 -7.01 -6.64
CA PHE A 45 -8.55 -6.02 -5.98
C PHE A 45 -8.39 -4.79 -6.86
N SER A 46 -8.57 -3.62 -6.27
CA SER A 46 -8.36 -2.35 -6.96
C SER A 46 -7.69 -1.37 -6.03
N GLY A 47 -6.74 -0.60 -6.57
CA GLY A 47 -6.06 0.42 -5.79
C GLY A 47 -5.18 1.31 -6.63
N ALA A 48 -5.07 2.59 -6.26
CA ALA A 48 -4.22 3.57 -6.91
C ALA A 48 -3.05 3.97 -6.01
N SER A 49 -1.90 4.30 -6.59
CA SER A 49 -0.68 4.71 -5.87
C SER A 49 -0.28 3.67 -4.80
N ALA A 50 -0.09 4.05 -3.55
CA ALA A 50 0.19 3.13 -2.44
C ALA A 50 -0.90 2.04 -2.28
N GLY A 51 -2.17 2.39 -2.56
CA GLY A 51 -3.28 1.43 -2.59
C GLY A 51 -3.11 0.37 -3.68
N GLY A 52 -2.57 0.73 -4.84
CA GLY A 52 -2.23 -0.21 -5.92
C GLY A 52 -1.15 -1.19 -5.52
N ILE A 53 -0.08 -0.70 -4.90
CA ILE A 53 1.00 -1.54 -4.36
C ILE A 53 0.45 -2.53 -3.32
N ASN A 54 -0.36 -2.04 -2.38
CA ASN A 54 -0.98 -2.90 -1.37
C ASN A 54 -1.96 -3.90 -1.98
N ALA A 55 -2.67 -3.55 -3.06
CA ALA A 55 -3.55 -4.47 -3.77
C ALA A 55 -2.75 -5.63 -4.41
N VAL A 56 -1.58 -5.36 -4.97
CA VAL A 56 -0.66 -6.40 -5.49
C VAL A 56 -0.24 -7.36 -4.38
N PHE A 57 0.24 -6.84 -3.26
CA PHE A 57 0.66 -7.67 -2.13
C PHE A 57 -0.50 -8.49 -1.54
N LEU A 58 -1.68 -7.89 -1.44
CA LEU A 58 -2.86 -8.59 -0.93
C LEU A 58 -3.33 -9.68 -1.89
N ALA A 59 -3.32 -9.42 -3.20
CA ALA A 59 -3.62 -10.43 -4.22
C ALA A 59 -2.63 -11.60 -4.15
N GLN A 60 -1.32 -11.31 -4.03
CA GLN A 60 -0.29 -12.33 -3.84
C GLN A 60 -0.51 -13.15 -2.56
N ALA A 61 -0.83 -12.48 -1.44
CA ALA A 61 -1.10 -13.17 -0.17
C ALA A 61 -2.32 -14.08 -0.25
N VAL A 62 -3.39 -13.65 -0.92
CA VAL A 62 -4.61 -14.45 -1.12
C VAL A 62 -4.36 -15.63 -2.05
N TYR A 63 -3.62 -15.40 -3.14
CA TYR A 63 -3.26 -16.44 -4.11
C TYR A 63 -2.35 -17.53 -3.49
N SER A 64 -1.34 -17.12 -2.73
CA SER A 64 -0.36 -18.04 -2.14
C SER A 64 -0.73 -18.56 -0.74
N GLY A 65 -1.65 -17.89 -0.04
CA GLY A 65 -1.96 -18.13 1.37
C GLY A 65 -0.90 -17.62 2.36
N ARG A 66 0.07 -16.85 1.88
CA ARG A 66 1.17 -16.33 2.70
C ARG A 66 0.75 -15.14 3.57
N SER A 67 1.53 -14.88 4.62
CA SER A 67 1.29 -13.77 5.52
C SER A 67 1.76 -12.44 4.93
N LEU A 68 1.02 -11.37 5.25
CA LEU A 68 1.43 -9.97 4.99
C LEU A 68 2.29 -9.39 6.14
N GLU A 69 2.48 -10.14 7.22
CA GLU A 69 3.18 -9.65 8.41
C GLU A 69 4.61 -9.17 8.12
N PRO A 70 5.42 -9.85 7.26
CA PRO A 70 6.74 -9.35 6.90
C PRO A 70 6.75 -7.97 6.25
N LEU A 71 5.64 -7.54 5.65
CA LEU A 71 5.54 -6.22 5.04
C LEU A 71 5.44 -5.09 6.07
N THR A 72 5.05 -5.38 7.31
CA THR A 72 4.91 -4.36 8.36
C THR A 72 6.25 -3.68 8.63
N GLU A 73 7.30 -4.45 8.85
CA GLU A 73 8.64 -3.90 9.06
C GLU A 73 9.18 -3.19 7.82
N LEU A 74 8.90 -3.75 6.65
CA LEU A 74 9.31 -3.15 5.38
C LEU A 74 8.70 -1.77 5.21
N TRP A 75 7.40 -1.61 5.48
CA TRP A 75 6.72 -0.32 5.42
C TRP A 75 7.23 0.65 6.48
N LEU A 76 7.42 0.20 7.72
CA LEU A 76 7.94 1.04 8.80
C LEU A 76 9.37 1.53 8.52
N ASN A 77 10.20 0.68 7.92
CA ASN A 77 11.62 0.98 7.72
C ASN A 77 11.92 1.65 6.37
N ASN A 78 11.15 1.37 5.32
CA ASN A 78 11.47 1.79 3.95
C ASN A 78 10.51 2.82 3.35
N ALA A 79 9.34 3.06 3.97
CA ALA A 79 8.40 4.09 3.48
C ALA A 79 8.83 5.52 3.86
N ASP A 80 10.06 5.71 4.33
CA ASP A 80 10.59 7.04 4.58
C ASP A 80 10.92 7.75 3.25
N ILE A 81 10.41 8.97 3.11
CA ILE A 81 10.64 9.84 1.94
C ILE A 81 12.13 10.01 1.66
N ASP A 82 12.95 10.07 2.70
CA ASP A 82 14.40 10.25 2.56
C ASP A 82 15.09 9.05 1.86
N ARG A 83 14.55 7.84 2.04
CA ARG A 83 15.06 6.62 1.38
C ARG A 83 14.56 6.46 -0.05
N LEU A 84 13.34 6.88 -0.31
CA LEU A 84 12.73 6.80 -1.65
C LEU A 84 13.18 7.93 -2.58
N THR A 85 13.75 9.02 -2.01
CA THR A 85 14.21 10.16 -2.81
C THR A 85 15.44 9.77 -3.62
N ALA A 86 15.37 10.00 -4.94
CA ALA A 86 16.48 9.77 -5.85
C ALA A 86 17.71 10.60 -5.42
N GLU A 87 18.91 9.99 -5.44
CA GLU A 87 20.14 10.71 -5.08
C GLU A 87 20.36 11.92 -5.98
N ASP A 88 20.06 11.80 -7.26
CA ASP A 88 20.15 12.88 -8.24
C ASP A 88 19.12 14.00 -8.02
N ALA A 89 18.02 13.70 -7.35
CA ALA A 89 17.03 14.71 -6.95
C ALA A 89 17.43 15.47 -5.69
N ARG A 90 18.39 14.95 -4.92
CA ARG A 90 18.97 15.63 -3.76
C ARG A 90 19.86 16.77 -4.23
N MET A 91 19.71 17.91 -3.61
CA MET A 91 20.57 19.07 -3.93
C MET A 91 22.00 18.83 -3.45
N GLY A 92 22.96 18.81 -4.37
CA GLY A 92 24.40 18.73 -4.05
C GLY A 92 24.95 19.97 -3.32
N TRP A 93 24.20 21.08 -3.27
CA TRP A 93 24.64 22.31 -2.60
C TRP A 93 23.58 22.84 -1.62
N ARG A 94 23.98 22.98 -0.36
CA ARG A 94 23.10 23.39 0.76
C ARG A 94 22.40 24.73 0.55
N PHE A 95 22.95 25.62 -0.28
CA PHE A 95 22.46 26.98 -0.50
C PHE A 95 21.68 27.16 -1.81
N ALA A 96 21.58 26.12 -2.65
CA ALA A 96 20.80 26.21 -3.85
C ALA A 96 19.33 26.45 -3.49
N LYS A 97 18.71 27.43 -4.15
CA LYS A 97 17.31 27.83 -3.91
C LYS A 97 17.00 28.41 -2.51
N LEU A 98 17.99 28.99 -1.80
CA LEU A 98 17.72 29.74 -0.56
C LEU A 98 16.60 30.79 -0.75
N TRP A 99 16.45 31.35 -1.94
CA TRP A 99 15.40 32.32 -2.26
C TRP A 99 13.99 31.68 -2.16
N ALA A 100 13.83 30.39 -2.39
CA ALA A 100 12.53 29.70 -2.33
C ALA A 100 12.14 29.34 -0.89
N GLN A 101 13.09 29.32 0.03
CA GLN A 101 12.88 28.95 1.44
C GLN A 101 11.92 29.88 2.19
N PRO A 102 12.01 31.23 2.06
CA PRO A 102 11.04 32.12 2.69
C PRO A 102 9.61 31.92 2.12
N LEU A 103 9.49 31.70 0.82
CA LEU A 103 8.20 31.45 0.18
C LEU A 103 7.60 30.10 0.62
N ALA A 104 8.39 29.04 0.63
CA ALA A 104 7.97 27.74 1.11
C ALA A 104 7.54 27.81 2.59
N ASN A 105 8.32 28.47 3.44
CA ASN A 105 7.99 28.65 4.86
C ASN A 105 6.72 29.51 5.05
N PHE A 106 6.53 30.53 4.23
CA PHE A 106 5.33 31.35 4.27
C PHE A 106 4.08 30.54 3.91
N VAL A 107 4.14 29.74 2.87
CA VAL A 107 3.02 28.88 2.44
C VAL A 107 2.72 27.78 3.47
N LEU A 108 3.77 27.12 3.99
CA LEU A 108 3.64 26.03 4.95
C LEU A 108 3.21 26.49 6.36
N ARG A 109 3.49 27.76 6.72
CA ARG A 109 3.10 28.32 8.03
C ARG A 109 1.76 29.03 8.01
N ARG A 110 1.13 29.18 6.83
CA ARG A 110 -0.16 29.86 6.73
C ARG A 110 -1.23 29.05 7.47
N PRO A 111 -2.02 29.65 8.38
CA PRO A 111 -3.17 28.97 9.00
C PRO A 111 -4.15 28.50 7.92
N GLY A 112 -4.71 27.29 8.10
CA GLY A 112 -5.67 26.72 7.14
C GLY A 112 -5.03 26.00 5.94
N ASN A 113 -3.74 25.67 5.96
CA ASN A 113 -3.14 24.82 4.95
C ASN A 113 -3.36 23.32 5.28
N LEU A 114 -3.24 22.45 4.26
CA LEU A 114 -3.43 21.00 4.39
C LEU A 114 -2.59 20.38 5.52
N VAL A 115 -1.38 20.90 5.79
CA VAL A 115 -0.50 20.39 6.84
C VAL A 115 -1.00 20.78 8.24
N SER A 116 -1.64 21.96 8.38
CA SER A 116 -2.14 22.40 9.69
C SER A 116 -3.46 21.72 10.10
N GLU A 117 -4.26 21.28 9.12
CA GLU A 117 -5.58 20.70 9.37
C GLU A 117 -5.54 19.17 9.46
N SER A 118 -4.65 18.53 8.68
CA SER A 118 -4.63 17.06 8.52
C SER A 118 -3.63 16.33 9.42
N VAL A 119 -2.75 17.06 10.11
CA VAL A 119 -1.61 16.46 10.84
C VAL A 119 -1.66 16.81 12.30
N ALA A 120 -1.45 15.81 13.17
CA ALA A 120 -1.35 15.98 14.60
C ALA A 120 -0.25 17.03 14.97
N PRO A 121 -0.48 17.85 15.99
CA PRO A 121 0.45 18.95 16.36
C PRO A 121 1.91 18.48 16.53
N GLU A 122 2.09 17.30 17.10
CA GLU A 122 3.40 16.72 17.44
C GLU A 122 4.23 16.37 16.19
N THR A 123 3.56 16.00 15.10
CA THR A 123 4.22 15.57 13.84
C THR A 123 4.33 16.70 12.81
N ARG A 124 3.75 17.89 13.08
CA ARG A 124 3.71 18.99 12.11
C ARG A 124 5.10 19.50 11.70
N GLU A 125 6.04 19.56 12.61
CA GLU A 125 7.40 20.02 12.29
C GLU A 125 8.13 19.02 11.41
N GLU A 126 7.98 17.73 11.66
CA GLU A 126 8.56 16.67 10.84
C GLU A 126 7.99 16.68 9.42
N VAL A 127 6.66 16.80 9.29
CA VAL A 127 6.00 16.91 7.99
C VAL A 127 6.45 18.17 7.25
N ARG A 128 6.57 19.31 7.91
CA ARG A 128 7.08 20.54 7.32
C ARG A 128 8.51 20.41 6.83
N GLU A 129 9.37 19.73 7.59
CA GLU A 129 10.75 19.49 7.20
C GLU A 129 10.81 18.59 5.94
N LYS A 130 10.05 17.49 5.91
CA LYS A 130 9.97 16.58 4.77
C LYS A 130 9.42 17.28 3.52
N VAL A 131 8.34 18.04 3.65
CA VAL A 131 7.79 18.83 2.54
C VAL A 131 8.77 19.92 2.08
N SER A 132 9.48 20.59 3.00
CA SER A 132 10.51 21.57 2.65
C SER A 132 11.68 20.93 1.88
N LYS A 133 12.09 19.71 2.24
CA LYS A 133 13.12 18.95 1.51
C LYS A 133 12.64 18.63 0.09
N LEU A 134 11.39 18.18 -0.06
CA LEU A 134 10.78 17.87 -1.36
C LEU A 134 10.69 19.13 -2.27
N VAL A 135 10.22 20.24 -1.75
CA VAL A 135 10.11 21.53 -2.49
C VAL A 135 11.49 22.04 -2.93
N ARG A 136 12.53 21.80 -2.16
CA ARG A 136 13.91 22.19 -2.49
C ARG A 136 14.58 21.24 -3.48
N GLY A 137 14.01 20.07 -3.77
CA GLY A 137 14.52 19.11 -4.75
C GLY A 137 14.66 19.70 -6.17
N ARG A 138 15.28 18.97 -7.07
CA ARG A 138 15.40 19.36 -8.49
C ARG A 138 14.06 19.12 -9.19
N TRP A 139 13.44 20.20 -9.67
CA TRP A 139 12.08 20.16 -10.25
C TRP A 139 11.96 19.41 -11.57
N PHE A 140 13.09 19.21 -12.27
CA PHE A 140 13.14 18.55 -13.57
C PHE A 140 13.66 17.12 -13.52
N GLN A 141 13.82 16.57 -12.32
CA GLN A 141 14.18 15.17 -12.12
C GLN A 141 13.09 14.48 -11.28
N PRO A 142 12.85 13.18 -11.53
CA PRO A 142 11.90 12.43 -10.73
C PRO A 142 12.29 12.53 -9.25
N PRO A 143 11.37 12.92 -8.35
CA PRO A 143 11.68 13.05 -6.93
C PRO A 143 11.97 11.70 -6.27
N PHE A 144 11.44 10.63 -6.83
CA PHE A 144 11.62 9.27 -6.32
C PHE A 144 12.46 8.44 -7.30
N SER A 145 13.32 7.60 -6.75
CA SER A 145 14.11 6.65 -7.52
C SER A 145 13.25 5.45 -7.93
N GLY A 146 13.09 5.23 -9.24
CA GLY A 146 12.42 4.05 -9.78
C GLY A 146 13.15 2.76 -9.40
N GLU A 147 14.48 2.79 -9.37
CA GLU A 147 15.30 1.65 -8.97
C GLU A 147 15.09 1.30 -7.49
N ALA A 148 15.13 2.29 -6.60
CA ALA A 148 14.88 2.07 -5.17
C ALA A 148 13.46 1.54 -4.93
N MET A 149 12.46 2.05 -5.64
CA MET A 149 11.09 1.57 -5.57
C MET A 149 10.97 0.13 -6.06
N SER A 150 11.56 -0.20 -7.22
CA SER A 150 11.52 -1.57 -7.76
C SER A 150 12.21 -2.56 -6.84
N LYS A 151 13.36 -2.17 -6.27
CA LYS A 151 14.06 -3.00 -5.28
C LYS A 151 13.22 -3.21 -4.03
N MET A 152 12.61 -2.18 -3.49
CA MET A 152 11.73 -2.27 -2.32
C MET A 152 10.56 -3.23 -2.57
N LEU A 153 9.94 -3.18 -3.76
CA LEU A 153 8.84 -4.07 -4.13
C LEU A 153 9.31 -5.52 -4.25
N LEU A 154 10.51 -5.74 -4.83
CA LEU A 154 11.09 -7.07 -4.93
C LEU A 154 11.42 -7.63 -3.54
N ASP A 155 12.11 -6.87 -2.70
CA ASP A 155 12.44 -7.26 -1.33
C ASP A 155 11.17 -7.63 -0.53
N ALA A 156 10.06 -6.90 -0.77
CA ALA A 156 8.75 -7.18 -0.17
C ALA A 156 8.18 -8.53 -0.60
N LEU A 157 8.20 -8.81 -1.90
CA LEU A 157 7.70 -10.09 -2.44
C LEU A 157 8.56 -11.26 -1.96
N GLU A 158 9.89 -11.09 -1.93
CA GLU A 158 10.82 -12.10 -1.41
C GLU A 158 10.59 -12.36 0.10
N ALA A 159 10.34 -11.32 0.89
CA ALA A 159 10.01 -11.45 2.31
C ALA A 159 8.71 -12.24 2.52
N MET A 160 7.71 -12.00 1.66
CA MET A 160 6.47 -12.80 1.67
C MET A 160 6.72 -14.26 1.28
N ASP A 161 7.64 -14.50 0.33
CA ASP A 161 7.96 -15.85 -0.13
C ASP A 161 8.64 -16.70 0.95
N GLY A 162 9.39 -16.11 1.84
CA GLY A 162 9.96 -16.75 3.02
C GLY A 162 8.96 -17.06 4.13
N ALA A 163 7.74 -16.50 4.10
CA ALA A 163 6.73 -16.71 5.13
C ALA A 163 6.02 -18.07 4.99
N LEU A 164 5.58 -18.63 6.14
CA LEU A 164 4.75 -19.84 6.14
C LEU A 164 3.48 -19.61 5.32
N ALA A 165 3.15 -20.59 4.49
CA ALA A 165 1.96 -20.55 3.65
C ALA A 165 0.96 -21.64 4.08
N ASP A 166 -0.28 -21.24 4.33
CA ASP A 166 -1.39 -22.15 4.62
C ASP A 166 -2.11 -22.64 3.35
N GLY A 167 -1.51 -22.40 2.20
CA GLY A 167 -2.10 -22.64 0.88
C GLY A 167 -3.08 -21.56 0.42
N PRO A 168 -3.47 -21.57 -0.87
CA PRO A 168 -4.33 -20.56 -1.47
C PRO A 168 -5.63 -20.34 -0.69
N LEU A 169 -6.05 -19.08 -0.55
CA LEU A 169 -7.32 -18.75 0.09
C LEU A 169 -8.51 -18.87 -0.85
N LEU A 170 -8.24 -18.93 -2.15
CA LEU A 170 -9.25 -19.12 -3.19
C LEU A 170 -9.47 -20.61 -3.50
N PRO A 171 -10.65 -20.97 -4.00
CA PRO A 171 -10.88 -22.29 -4.57
C PRO A 171 -9.93 -22.58 -5.76
N PRO A 172 -9.59 -23.85 -6.02
CA PRO A 172 -8.78 -24.20 -7.17
C PRO A 172 -9.38 -23.68 -8.49
N GLY A 173 -8.55 -23.02 -9.29
CA GLY A 173 -8.96 -22.43 -10.57
C GLY A 173 -9.77 -21.13 -10.49
N HIS A 174 -10.01 -20.60 -9.30
CA HIS A 174 -10.68 -19.31 -9.15
C HIS A 174 -9.72 -18.15 -9.53
N PRO A 175 -10.08 -17.28 -10.47
CA PRO A 175 -9.22 -16.18 -10.91
C PRO A 175 -9.15 -15.05 -9.88
N ILE A 176 -8.13 -14.23 -10.01
CA ILE A 176 -8.01 -12.93 -9.31
C ILE A 176 -8.00 -11.84 -10.37
N ASP A 177 -8.88 -10.86 -10.19
CA ASP A 177 -8.90 -9.64 -10.97
C ASP A 177 -8.18 -8.51 -10.19
N LEU A 178 -7.12 -7.98 -10.79
CA LEU A 178 -6.30 -6.92 -10.19
C LEU A 178 -6.29 -5.67 -11.08
N TYR A 179 -6.80 -4.56 -10.55
CA TYR A 179 -6.88 -3.28 -11.24
C TYR A 179 -5.96 -2.25 -10.56
N VAL A 180 -4.84 -1.95 -11.22
CA VAL A 180 -3.87 -0.94 -10.76
C VAL A 180 -3.73 0.12 -11.84
N PRO A 181 -4.39 1.29 -11.70
CA PRO A 181 -4.22 2.39 -12.64
C PRO A 181 -2.80 2.96 -12.55
N THR A 182 -2.20 3.18 -13.71
CA THR A 182 -0.89 3.82 -13.86
C THR A 182 -1.00 5.04 -14.75
N THR A 183 -0.11 6.01 -14.54
CA THR A 183 -0.01 7.18 -15.41
C THR A 183 1.19 7.01 -16.33
N ASP A 184 0.94 6.98 -17.64
CA ASP A 184 2.01 7.10 -18.62
C ASP A 184 2.36 8.58 -18.80
N PHE A 185 3.59 8.95 -18.40
CA PHE A 185 4.05 10.32 -18.46
C PHE A 185 4.16 10.84 -19.90
N HIS A 186 4.51 9.98 -20.84
CA HIS A 186 4.61 10.35 -22.26
C HIS A 186 3.24 10.39 -22.96
N GLY A 187 2.27 9.68 -22.38
CA GLY A 187 0.95 9.53 -22.97
C GLY A 187 0.95 8.74 -24.27
N TYR A 188 -0.22 8.42 -24.74
CA TYR A 188 -0.43 7.86 -26.08
C TYR A 188 -1.78 8.35 -26.66
N LEU A 189 -1.87 8.41 -27.98
CA LEU A 189 -3.11 8.78 -28.64
C LEU A 189 -4.09 7.61 -28.57
N SER A 190 -5.24 7.84 -27.94
CA SER A 190 -6.34 6.88 -27.86
C SER A 190 -7.59 7.48 -28.51
N THR A 191 -8.29 6.69 -29.32
CA THR A 191 -9.57 7.09 -29.91
C THR A 191 -10.70 6.52 -29.08
N LEU A 192 -11.45 7.37 -28.42
CA LEU A 192 -12.68 7.01 -27.71
C LEU A 192 -13.85 7.01 -28.72
N ARG A 193 -14.44 5.84 -28.97
CA ARG A 193 -15.69 5.77 -29.73
C ARG A 193 -16.83 6.00 -28.74
N LEU A 194 -17.46 7.13 -28.85
CA LEU A 194 -18.72 7.38 -28.16
C LEU A 194 -19.83 6.74 -28.98
N HIS A 195 -20.53 5.78 -28.42
CA HIS A 195 -21.75 5.29 -29.00
C HIS A 195 -22.85 6.33 -28.79
N SER A 196 -23.39 6.82 -29.89
CA SER A 196 -24.62 7.63 -29.94
C SER A 196 -25.83 6.73 -29.82
#